data_47ff257403da1fb488585a4bd33a9512
#
_entry.id   47ff257403da1fb488585a4bd33a9512
#
_cell.length_a   1.000
_cell.length_b   1.000
_cell.length_c   1.000
_cell.angle_alpha   90.00
_cell.angle_beta   90.00
_cell.angle_gamma   90.00
#
_symmetry.space_group_name_H-M   'P 1'
#
loop_
_entity.id
_entity.type
_entity.pdbx_description
1 polymer ?
#
loop_
_entity_poly.entity_id
_entity_poly.type
_entity_poly.pdbx_seq_one_letter_code
_entity_poly.pdbx_strand_id
1 'polypeptide(L)'
;MRPIIETVEQLEEHSSWRKYVRGIRELELLEAPSSSIRDFRCQAAQSCFLAFVDILMKGELVVEPFHEIIGAAFEDLANLRYRRLILSCAPRSGKSLLAQHFAAWLYGRNQKISNIISSYGKDLSGVFERGIKRIMKNPVFTEVFPDFLGFDGKISQTLTGGGILHATSPGASLTGFAAGSLEASATSPGAMLVDDILKNGSQVAAAKALPGWWGEEASTRKTNQWIQCVIGTRWLMHDLHGIVLQNDGIYDPEENPLGWRYLNFEAICENPSSDPLMREKGESHWPSNPIFAIPMLLAQKKTMGKNRFAALYQGNPVPDEGSILSLIHISEPTRHNS
;
A
#
# COMPACT_ATOMS: atom_id res chain seq x y z
N MET A 1 -20.82 -6.50 10.34
CA MET A 1 -19.52 -6.22 9.68
C MET A 1 -19.40 -4.70 9.63
N ARG A 2 -18.25 -4.08 10.01
CA ARG A 2 -18.11 -2.62 9.93
C ARG A 2 -18.16 -2.18 8.46
N PRO A 3 -18.60 -0.94 8.15
CA PRO A 3 -18.52 -0.41 6.79
C PRO A 3 -17.05 -0.30 6.33
N ILE A 4 -16.83 -0.17 5.03
CA ILE A 4 -15.52 0.19 4.48
C ILE A 4 -15.28 1.66 4.85
N ILE A 5 -14.13 1.96 5.47
CA ILE A 5 -13.79 3.32 5.86
C ILE A 5 -13.23 4.04 4.64
N GLU A 6 -13.94 5.05 4.18
CA GLU A 6 -13.58 5.87 3.02
C GLU A 6 -13.15 7.28 3.40
N THR A 7 -13.68 7.78 4.51
CA THR A 7 -13.42 9.13 4.99
C THR A 7 -13.03 9.14 6.46
N VAL A 8 -12.43 10.26 6.89
CA VAL A 8 -12.03 10.47 8.29
C VAL A 8 -13.23 10.50 9.25
N GLU A 9 -14.41 10.90 8.79
CA GLU A 9 -15.62 10.93 9.61
C GLU A 9 -16.00 9.53 10.11
N GLN A 10 -15.87 8.52 9.26
CA GLN A 10 -16.16 7.13 9.62
C GLN A 10 -15.16 6.53 10.60
N LEU A 11 -13.99 7.15 10.81
CA LEU A 11 -13.00 6.68 11.79
C LEU A 11 -13.51 6.80 13.23
N GLU A 12 -14.34 7.78 13.56
CA GLU A 12 -14.81 7.97 14.94
C GLU A 12 -15.51 6.73 15.50
N GLU A 13 -16.33 6.08 14.69
CA GLU A 13 -17.12 4.93 15.11
C GLU A 13 -16.43 3.59 14.79
N HIS A 14 -15.75 3.51 13.66
CA HIS A 14 -15.36 2.24 13.07
C HIS A 14 -13.86 1.92 13.13
N SER A 15 -12.99 2.89 13.48
CA SER A 15 -11.54 2.66 13.55
C SER A 15 -11.15 1.66 14.65
N SER A 16 -10.48 0.59 14.25
CA SER A 16 -9.86 -0.36 15.15
C SER A 16 -8.73 0.27 15.97
N TRP A 17 -7.98 1.21 15.36
CA TRP A 17 -6.94 1.98 16.00
C TRP A 17 -7.48 2.85 17.14
N ARG A 18 -8.57 3.60 16.92
CA ARG A 18 -9.17 4.44 17.97
C ARG A 18 -9.71 3.61 19.14
N LYS A 19 -10.25 2.43 18.85
CA LYS A 19 -10.66 1.47 19.87
C LYS A 19 -9.47 0.96 20.68
N TYR A 20 -8.36 0.64 20.02
CA TYR A 20 -7.11 0.25 20.67
C TYR A 20 -6.58 1.36 21.58
N VAL A 21 -6.45 2.59 21.07
CA VAL A 21 -5.95 3.75 21.87
C VAL A 21 -6.84 4.01 23.09
N ARG A 22 -8.16 3.91 22.93
CA ARG A 22 -9.11 4.05 24.03
C ARG A 22 -8.91 2.95 25.08
N GLY A 23 -8.79 1.70 24.67
CA GLY A 23 -8.55 0.58 25.59
C GLY A 23 -7.25 0.72 26.38
N ILE A 24 -6.16 1.20 25.76
CA ILE A 24 -4.92 1.52 26.49
C ILE A 24 -5.17 2.57 27.56
N ARG A 25 -5.82 3.68 27.23
CA ARG A 25 -6.11 4.77 28.19
C ARG A 25 -6.99 4.29 29.34
N GLU A 26 -7.98 3.44 29.08
CA GLU A 26 -8.83 2.86 30.13
C GLU A 26 -8.02 1.99 31.08
N LEU A 27 -7.10 1.15 30.57
CA LEU A 27 -6.23 0.34 31.41
C LEU A 27 -5.25 1.18 32.25
N GLU A 28 -4.70 2.25 31.68
CA GLU A 28 -3.84 3.19 32.38
C GLU A 28 -4.58 3.93 33.50
N LEU A 29 -5.82 4.39 33.25
CA LEU A 29 -6.67 5.06 34.24
C LEU A 29 -7.08 4.12 35.38
N LEU A 30 -7.19 2.82 35.12
CA LEU A 30 -7.46 1.79 36.11
C LEU A 30 -6.21 1.30 36.84
N GLU A 31 -5.05 1.93 36.58
CA GLU A 31 -3.74 1.54 37.13
C GLU A 31 -3.44 0.03 36.91
N ALA A 32 -3.87 -0.49 35.74
CA ALA A 32 -3.70 -1.90 35.43
C ALA A 32 -2.20 -2.30 35.40
N PRO A 33 -1.85 -3.52 35.83
CA PRO A 33 -0.47 -4.01 35.74
C PRO A 33 0.11 -3.89 34.34
N SER A 34 1.39 -3.58 34.23
CA SER A 34 2.10 -3.44 32.93
C SER A 34 2.00 -4.72 32.06
N SER A 35 1.90 -5.90 32.71
CA SER A 35 1.65 -7.18 31.99
C SER A 35 0.28 -7.18 31.31
N SER A 36 -0.77 -6.73 31.99
CA SER A 36 -2.13 -6.66 31.45
C SER A 36 -2.23 -5.69 30.27
N ILE A 37 -1.55 -4.54 30.36
CA ILE A 37 -1.44 -3.59 29.24
C ILE A 37 -0.69 -4.23 28.07
N ARG A 38 0.39 -4.97 28.37
CA ARG A 38 1.18 -5.68 27.35
C ARG A 38 0.35 -6.74 26.64
N ASP A 39 -0.38 -7.55 27.37
CA ASP A 39 -1.26 -8.61 26.85
C ASP A 39 -2.35 -8.01 25.95
N PHE A 40 -3.00 -6.95 26.40
CA PHE A 40 -3.98 -6.21 25.60
C PHE A 40 -3.39 -5.69 24.29
N ARG A 41 -2.18 -5.09 24.34
CA ARG A 41 -1.49 -4.60 23.13
C ARG A 41 -1.20 -5.74 22.15
N CYS A 42 -0.68 -6.86 22.62
CA CYS A 42 -0.41 -8.03 21.78
C CYS A 42 -1.69 -8.60 21.17
N GLN A 43 -2.77 -8.75 21.95
CA GLN A 43 -4.04 -9.23 21.45
C GLN A 43 -4.66 -8.29 20.41
N ALA A 44 -4.66 -6.99 20.67
CA ALA A 44 -5.16 -6.01 19.70
C ALA A 44 -4.35 -6.02 18.40
N ALA A 45 -3.03 -6.18 18.46
CA ALA A 45 -2.13 -6.22 17.30
C ALA A 45 -2.40 -7.39 16.34
N GLN A 46 -3.04 -8.46 16.79
CA GLN A 46 -3.42 -9.57 15.90
C GLN A 46 -4.53 -9.20 14.91
N SER A 47 -5.40 -8.24 15.25
CA SER A 47 -6.55 -7.84 14.45
C SER A 47 -6.54 -6.38 14.00
N CYS A 48 -5.88 -5.49 14.73
CA CYS A 48 -5.68 -4.09 14.40
C CYS A 48 -4.28 -3.89 13.82
N PHE A 49 -4.21 -3.53 12.54
CA PHE A 49 -2.94 -3.38 11.84
C PHE A 49 -2.06 -2.25 12.45
N LEU A 50 -2.65 -1.10 12.77
CA LEU A 50 -1.87 0.00 13.35
C LEU A 50 -1.41 -0.29 14.79
N ALA A 51 -2.16 -1.07 15.57
CA ALA A 51 -1.70 -1.56 16.87
C ALA A 51 -0.48 -2.49 16.72
N PHE A 52 -0.45 -3.31 15.67
CA PHE A 52 0.72 -4.12 15.32
C PHE A 52 1.93 -3.25 14.96
N VAL A 53 1.74 -2.19 14.17
CA VAL A 53 2.83 -1.25 13.84
C VAL A 53 3.31 -0.54 15.10
N ASP A 54 2.40 -0.03 15.93
CA ASP A 54 2.70 0.71 17.15
C ASP A 54 3.54 -0.12 18.14
N ILE A 55 3.15 -1.35 18.42
CA ILE A 55 3.86 -2.20 19.38
C ILE A 55 5.27 -2.56 18.89
N LEU A 56 5.47 -2.74 17.58
CA LEU A 56 6.78 -3.03 16.99
C LEU A 56 7.68 -1.80 16.91
N MET A 57 7.11 -0.63 16.69
CA MET A 57 7.81 0.66 16.67
C MET A 57 7.90 1.33 18.03
N LYS A 58 7.45 0.67 19.11
CA LYS A 58 7.51 1.17 20.50
C LYS A 58 6.84 2.53 20.71
N GLY A 59 5.78 2.82 19.95
CA GLY A 59 5.08 4.11 20.02
C GLY A 59 5.78 5.25 19.27
N GLU A 60 6.80 4.98 18.47
CA GLU A 60 7.51 6.01 17.69
C GLU A 60 6.72 6.49 16.46
N LEU A 61 5.69 5.76 16.04
CA LEU A 61 4.83 6.17 14.92
C LEU A 61 3.78 7.17 15.41
N VAL A 62 3.88 8.40 14.94
CA VAL A 62 2.79 9.36 15.07
C VAL A 62 1.71 9.02 14.04
N VAL A 63 0.56 8.55 14.53
CA VAL A 63 -0.56 8.17 13.66
C VAL A 63 -1.43 9.38 13.38
N GLU A 64 -1.52 9.73 12.10
CA GLU A 64 -2.40 10.77 11.57
C GLU A 64 -3.65 10.14 10.92
N PRO A 65 -4.71 10.90 10.66
CA PRO A 65 -5.94 10.37 10.08
C PRO A 65 -5.75 9.59 8.77
N PHE A 66 -4.83 10.00 7.91
CA PHE A 66 -4.55 9.25 6.67
C PHE A 66 -3.91 7.88 6.94
N HIS A 67 -3.09 7.76 7.99
CA HIS A 67 -2.56 6.46 8.42
C HIS A 67 -3.69 5.55 8.93
N GLU A 68 -4.69 6.11 9.63
CA GLU A 68 -5.85 5.35 10.09
C GLU A 68 -6.67 4.79 8.93
N ILE A 69 -6.89 5.60 7.86
CA ILE A 69 -7.59 5.14 6.65
C ILE A 69 -6.77 4.04 5.94
N ILE A 70 -5.44 4.20 5.83
CA ILE A 70 -4.55 3.18 5.26
C ILE A 70 -4.60 1.90 6.09
N GLY A 71 -4.53 2.02 7.42
CA GLY A 71 -4.60 0.87 8.33
C GLY A 71 -5.91 0.10 8.19
N ALA A 72 -7.03 0.82 8.15
CA ALA A 72 -8.33 0.24 7.92
C ALA A 72 -8.44 -0.44 6.54
N ALA A 73 -7.84 0.15 5.51
CA ALA A 73 -7.81 -0.43 4.17
C ALA A 73 -6.99 -1.72 4.12
N PHE A 74 -5.86 -1.79 4.81
CA PHE A 74 -5.08 -3.01 4.93
C PHE A 74 -5.81 -4.11 5.71
N GLU A 75 -6.52 -3.75 6.78
CA GLU A 75 -7.36 -4.70 7.52
C GLU A 75 -8.48 -5.27 6.64
N ASP A 76 -9.15 -4.43 5.88
CA ASP A 76 -10.21 -4.84 4.96
C ASP A 76 -9.67 -5.74 3.85
N LEU A 77 -8.51 -5.42 3.29
CA LEU A 77 -7.82 -6.22 2.29
C LEU A 77 -7.42 -7.59 2.86
N ALA A 78 -6.83 -7.62 4.07
CA ALA A 78 -6.44 -8.86 4.75
C ALA A 78 -7.64 -9.74 5.15
N ASN A 79 -8.81 -9.14 5.33
CA ASN A 79 -10.07 -9.84 5.63
C ASN A 79 -10.89 -10.12 4.35
N LEU A 80 -10.30 -9.94 3.16
CA LEU A 80 -10.88 -10.25 1.85
C LEU A 80 -12.21 -9.53 1.56
N ARG A 81 -12.40 -8.34 2.14
CA ARG A 81 -13.59 -7.51 1.87
C ARG A 81 -13.57 -6.96 0.44
N TYR A 82 -12.39 -6.75 -0.09
CA TYR A 82 -12.04 -6.58 -1.50
C TYR A 82 -10.68 -7.22 -1.73
N ARG A 83 -10.27 -7.35 -2.99
CA ARG A 83 -9.03 -8.09 -3.32
C ARG A 83 -7.92 -7.22 -3.85
N ARG A 84 -8.20 -5.96 -4.18
CA ARG A 84 -7.26 -5.07 -4.87
C ARG A 84 -7.25 -3.69 -4.25
N LEU A 85 -6.07 -3.19 -3.94
CA LEU A 85 -5.86 -1.87 -3.35
C LEU A 85 -4.78 -1.12 -4.11
N ILE A 86 -5.05 0.13 -4.47
CA ILE A 86 -4.06 1.10 -4.90
C ILE A 86 -3.90 2.14 -3.80
N LEU A 87 -2.66 2.38 -3.37
CA LEU A 87 -2.30 3.42 -2.42
C LEU A 87 -1.32 4.40 -3.06
N SER A 88 -1.79 5.61 -3.28
CA SER A 88 -1.01 6.73 -3.81
C SER A 88 -0.82 7.79 -2.74
N CYS A 89 0.43 8.07 -2.39
CA CYS A 89 0.82 9.13 -1.46
C CYS A 89 2.10 9.79 -1.91
N ALA A 90 2.33 11.01 -1.45
CA ALA A 90 3.58 11.74 -1.66
C ALA A 90 4.81 10.93 -1.20
N PRO A 91 6.00 11.18 -1.75
CA PRO A 91 7.24 10.61 -1.22
C PRO A 91 7.40 10.91 0.27
N ARG A 92 7.95 9.95 1.02
CA ARG A 92 8.19 10.05 2.48
C ARG A 92 6.93 10.07 3.38
N SER A 93 5.76 9.70 2.86
CA SER A 93 4.54 9.50 3.67
C SER A 93 4.51 8.17 4.45
N GLY A 94 5.60 7.43 4.52
CA GLY A 94 5.66 6.17 5.26
C GLY A 94 5.03 4.96 4.55
N LYS A 95 4.51 5.11 3.33
CA LYS A 95 3.78 4.05 2.59
C LYS A 95 4.53 2.71 2.50
N SER A 96 5.82 2.73 2.12
CA SER A 96 6.63 1.51 1.99
C SER A 96 6.91 0.86 3.35
N LEU A 97 7.05 1.65 4.42
CA LEU A 97 7.19 1.15 5.80
C LEU A 97 5.92 0.42 6.23
N LEU A 98 4.76 1.03 6.03
CA LEU A 98 3.46 0.41 6.34
C LEU A 98 3.25 -0.86 5.50
N ALA A 99 3.64 -0.85 4.22
CA ALA A 99 3.54 -2.03 3.35
C ALA A 99 4.43 -3.20 3.80
N GLN A 100 5.65 -2.93 4.31
CA GLN A 100 6.51 -3.96 4.90
C GLN A 100 5.88 -4.57 6.16
N HIS A 101 5.31 -3.72 7.03
CA HIS A 101 4.59 -4.20 8.22
C HIS A 101 3.34 -4.99 7.82
N PHE A 102 2.61 -4.56 6.80
CA PHE A 102 1.45 -5.28 6.30
C PHE A 102 1.80 -6.68 5.80
N ALA A 103 2.86 -6.80 4.99
CA ALA A 103 3.34 -8.10 4.54
C ALA A 103 3.74 -9.02 5.71
N ALA A 104 4.44 -8.49 6.71
CA ALA A 104 4.81 -9.23 7.91
C ALA A 104 3.58 -9.65 8.72
N TRP A 105 2.60 -8.74 8.88
CA TRP A 105 1.35 -8.98 9.60
C TRP A 105 0.52 -10.11 8.98
N LEU A 106 0.49 -10.18 7.64
CA LEU A 106 -0.17 -11.29 6.95
C LEU A 106 0.48 -12.65 7.31
N TYR A 107 1.81 -12.73 7.40
CA TYR A 107 2.50 -13.96 7.83
C TYR A 107 2.25 -14.31 9.31
N GLY A 108 2.13 -13.34 10.18
CA GLY A 108 1.77 -13.57 11.57
C GLY A 108 0.38 -14.19 11.69
N ARG A 109 -0.55 -13.77 10.85
CA ARG A 109 -1.92 -14.31 10.80
C ARG A 109 -2.02 -15.68 10.11
N ASN A 110 -1.17 -15.93 9.12
CA ASN A 110 -1.09 -17.22 8.43
C ASN A 110 0.29 -17.42 7.79
N GLN A 111 1.15 -18.21 8.40
CA GLN A 111 2.50 -18.48 7.90
C GLN A 111 2.58 -19.45 6.71
N LYS A 112 1.44 -19.95 6.19
CA LYS A 112 1.37 -20.82 5.01
C LYS A 112 1.07 -20.06 3.72
N ILE A 113 1.01 -18.74 3.76
CA ILE A 113 0.77 -17.91 2.59
C ILE A 113 2.06 -17.65 1.81
N SER A 114 1.90 -17.32 0.53
CA SER A 114 2.98 -16.87 -0.33
C SER A 114 2.76 -15.41 -0.72
N ASN A 115 3.77 -14.57 -0.43
CA ASN A 115 3.79 -13.17 -0.85
C ASN A 115 4.85 -12.98 -1.92
N ILE A 116 4.49 -12.25 -2.98
CA ILE A 116 5.38 -11.76 -4.02
C ILE A 116 5.52 -10.25 -3.82
N ILE A 117 6.77 -9.78 -3.73
CA ILE A 117 7.11 -8.36 -3.62
C ILE A 117 7.78 -7.93 -4.91
N SER A 118 7.30 -6.87 -5.56
CA SER A 118 7.92 -6.30 -6.75
C SER A 118 8.17 -4.80 -6.59
N SER A 119 9.31 -4.34 -7.09
CA SER A 119 9.69 -2.93 -7.15
C SER A 119 10.40 -2.66 -8.48
N TYR A 120 10.72 -1.40 -8.80
CA TYR A 120 11.35 -1.03 -10.07
C TYR A 120 12.68 -1.74 -10.36
N GLY A 121 13.32 -2.32 -9.39
CA GLY A 121 14.59 -3.03 -9.53
C GLY A 121 14.85 -4.02 -8.40
N LYS A 122 15.68 -5.03 -8.70
CA LYS A 122 16.00 -6.13 -7.79
C LYS A 122 16.60 -5.65 -6.46
N ASP A 123 17.38 -4.58 -6.46
CA ASP A 123 17.99 -4.04 -5.25
C ASP A 123 16.92 -3.49 -4.29
N LEU A 124 15.95 -2.74 -4.82
CA LEU A 124 14.88 -2.17 -4.00
C LEU A 124 13.94 -3.26 -3.47
N SER A 125 13.54 -4.22 -4.31
CA SER A 125 12.72 -5.35 -3.84
C SER A 125 13.45 -6.18 -2.78
N GLY A 126 14.78 -6.33 -2.89
CA GLY A 126 15.62 -6.94 -1.86
C GLY A 126 15.69 -6.12 -0.55
N VAL A 127 15.69 -4.78 -0.63
CA VAL A 127 15.58 -3.92 0.57
C VAL A 127 14.23 -4.13 1.26
N PHE A 128 13.17 -4.18 0.47
CA PHE A 128 11.81 -4.41 0.98
C PHE A 128 11.70 -5.78 1.66
N GLU A 129 12.20 -6.84 1.03
CA GLU A 129 12.26 -8.21 1.58
C GLU A 129 13.02 -8.25 2.92
N ARG A 130 14.21 -7.62 2.99
CA ARG A 130 14.98 -7.54 4.23
C ARG A 130 14.24 -6.78 5.33
N GLY A 131 13.46 -5.75 4.98
CA GLY A 131 12.59 -5.02 5.90
C GLY A 131 11.54 -5.93 6.53
N ILE A 132 10.81 -6.69 5.71
CA ILE A 132 9.82 -7.67 6.17
C ILE A 132 10.47 -8.71 7.11
N LYS A 133 11.60 -9.28 6.70
CA LYS A 133 12.33 -10.27 7.52
C LYS A 133 12.80 -9.70 8.86
N ARG A 134 13.21 -8.42 8.89
CA ARG A 134 13.60 -7.75 10.14
C ARG A 134 12.41 -7.61 11.09
N ILE A 135 11.23 -7.25 10.57
CA ILE A 135 10.00 -7.17 11.35
C ILE A 135 9.66 -8.53 11.95
N MET A 136 9.64 -9.59 11.13
CA MET A 136 9.30 -10.94 11.59
C MET A 136 10.36 -11.56 12.53
N LYS A 137 11.60 -11.07 12.53
CA LYS A 137 12.68 -11.48 13.47
C LYS A 137 12.69 -10.68 14.78
N ASN A 138 11.86 -9.64 14.88
CA ASN A 138 11.72 -8.87 16.12
C ASN A 138 11.08 -9.78 17.20
N PRO A 139 11.65 -9.88 18.42
CA PRO A 139 11.03 -10.68 19.50
C PRO A 139 9.57 -10.34 19.78
N VAL A 140 9.21 -9.06 19.66
CA VAL A 140 7.81 -8.61 19.82
C VAL A 140 6.88 -9.25 18.80
N PHE A 141 7.36 -9.60 17.61
CA PHE A 141 6.55 -10.26 16.60
C PHE A 141 6.04 -11.63 17.08
N THR A 142 6.89 -12.42 17.74
CA THR A 142 6.51 -13.72 18.30
C THR A 142 5.68 -13.59 19.57
N GLU A 143 5.77 -12.46 20.29
CA GLU A 143 4.84 -12.18 21.38
C GLU A 143 3.41 -11.91 20.86
N VAL A 144 3.29 -11.19 19.72
CA VAL A 144 2.00 -10.95 19.07
C VAL A 144 1.47 -12.22 18.39
N PHE A 145 2.34 -13.00 17.75
CA PHE A 145 2.00 -14.21 17.01
C PHE A 145 2.78 -15.42 17.55
N PRO A 146 2.38 -15.99 18.70
CA PRO A 146 3.15 -17.05 19.37
C PRO A 146 3.27 -18.34 18.54
N ASP A 147 2.35 -18.61 17.62
CA ASP A 147 2.39 -19.78 16.74
C ASP A 147 3.32 -19.60 15.52
N PHE A 148 3.98 -18.44 15.36
CA PHE A 148 4.89 -18.20 14.26
C PHE A 148 6.20 -18.97 14.42
N LEU A 149 6.48 -19.88 13.48
CA LEU A 149 7.61 -20.84 13.54
C LEU A 149 8.93 -20.27 12.98
N GLY A 150 8.92 -19.07 12.38
CA GLY A 150 10.11 -18.46 11.81
C GLY A 150 10.41 -18.90 10.38
N PHE A 151 11.67 -18.72 9.99
CA PHE A 151 12.16 -19.05 8.64
C PHE A 151 12.83 -20.43 8.62
N ASP A 152 12.67 -21.14 7.49
CA ASP A 152 13.47 -22.32 7.21
C ASP A 152 14.95 -21.90 7.06
N GLY A 153 15.80 -22.45 7.90
CA GLY A 153 17.24 -22.14 7.87
C GLY A 153 17.96 -22.59 6.61
N LYS A 154 17.35 -23.46 5.79
CA LYS A 154 17.93 -24.00 4.54
C LYS A 154 17.61 -23.14 3.32
N ILE A 155 16.41 -22.52 3.29
CA ILE A 155 15.93 -21.72 2.15
C ILE A 155 15.51 -20.37 2.67
N SER A 156 16.26 -19.31 2.39
CA SER A 156 16.05 -17.96 2.94
C SER A 156 14.70 -17.32 2.58
N GLN A 157 13.99 -17.84 1.60
CA GLN A 157 12.70 -17.36 1.13
C GLN A 157 11.51 -18.14 1.70
N THR A 158 11.76 -19.28 2.34
CA THR A 158 10.71 -20.17 2.86
C THR A 158 10.57 -20.00 4.37
N LEU A 159 9.32 -19.95 4.83
CA LEU A 159 8.98 -20.00 6.25
C LEU A 159 8.87 -21.47 6.70
N THR A 160 9.18 -21.73 7.95
CA THR A 160 9.05 -23.08 8.55
C THR A 160 7.62 -23.60 8.44
N GLY A 161 6.61 -22.71 8.48
CA GLY A 161 5.20 -23.04 8.24
C GLY A 161 4.83 -23.35 6.78
N GLY A 162 5.78 -23.27 5.83
CA GLY A 162 5.59 -23.58 4.42
C GLY A 162 5.27 -22.39 3.52
N GLY A 163 5.12 -21.19 4.06
CA GLY A 163 4.91 -19.97 3.26
C GLY A 163 6.16 -19.51 2.53
N ILE A 164 6.00 -18.67 1.52
CA ILE A 164 7.09 -18.17 0.67
C ILE A 164 7.07 -16.64 0.64
N LEU A 165 8.23 -16.01 0.84
CA LEU A 165 8.46 -14.59 0.60
C LEU A 165 9.39 -14.45 -0.61
N HIS A 166 8.87 -14.02 -1.75
CA HIS A 166 9.62 -13.88 -3.00
C HIS A 166 9.73 -12.41 -3.43
N ALA A 167 10.96 -11.91 -3.56
CA ALA A 167 11.25 -10.57 -4.04
C ALA A 167 11.67 -10.60 -5.52
N THR A 168 11.08 -9.71 -6.34
CA THR A 168 11.28 -9.67 -7.79
C THR A 168 11.25 -8.23 -8.33
N SER A 169 11.42 -8.08 -9.64
CA SER A 169 11.24 -6.81 -10.37
C SER A 169 10.70 -7.11 -11.78
N PRO A 170 10.12 -6.14 -12.48
CA PRO A 170 9.75 -6.32 -13.88
C PRO A 170 10.93 -6.82 -14.73
N GLY A 171 10.65 -7.80 -15.58
CA GLY A 171 11.68 -8.47 -16.41
C GLY A 171 12.44 -9.62 -15.71
N ALA A 172 12.24 -9.85 -14.42
CA ALA A 172 12.71 -11.07 -13.75
C ALA A 172 11.63 -12.16 -13.81
N SER A 173 12.04 -13.43 -13.94
CA SER A 173 11.09 -14.53 -14.02
C SER A 173 10.27 -14.68 -12.74
N LEU A 174 8.96 -14.77 -12.90
CA LEU A 174 7.98 -15.15 -11.87
C LEU A 174 7.56 -16.62 -11.96
N THR A 175 8.16 -17.40 -12.88
CA THR A 175 7.81 -18.80 -13.09
C THR A 175 8.01 -19.63 -11.83
N GLY A 176 7.00 -20.37 -11.43
CA GLY A 176 7.01 -21.20 -10.21
C GLY A 176 6.59 -20.50 -8.93
N PHE A 177 6.33 -19.17 -8.96
CA PHE A 177 5.82 -18.43 -7.81
C PHE A 177 4.39 -17.96 -8.04
N ALA A 178 3.58 -17.97 -6.98
CA ALA A 178 2.24 -17.40 -6.98
C ALA A 178 1.91 -16.80 -5.61
N ALA A 179 1.22 -15.68 -5.60
CA ALA A 179 0.70 -15.05 -4.40
C ALA A 179 -0.62 -15.71 -3.96
N GLY A 180 -0.83 -15.87 -2.68
CA GLY A 180 -2.05 -16.42 -2.11
C GLY A 180 -1.79 -17.52 -1.09
N SER A 181 -2.82 -18.29 -0.76
CA SER A 181 -2.74 -19.47 0.08
C SER A 181 -3.00 -20.72 -0.74
N LEU A 182 -2.27 -21.81 -0.45
CA LEU A 182 -2.58 -23.12 -1.00
C LEU A 182 -3.86 -23.73 -0.38
N GLU A 183 -4.24 -23.26 0.82
CA GLU A 183 -5.44 -23.69 1.52
C GLU A 183 -6.64 -22.81 1.09
N ALA A 184 -7.63 -23.40 0.43
CA ALA A 184 -8.84 -22.70 0.00
C ALA A 184 -9.67 -22.13 1.17
N SER A 185 -9.58 -22.76 2.34
CA SER A 185 -10.25 -22.34 3.58
C SER A 185 -9.46 -21.32 4.41
N ALA A 186 -8.31 -20.84 3.91
CA ALA A 186 -7.49 -19.87 4.65
C ALA A 186 -8.26 -18.57 4.90
N THR A 187 -8.19 -18.08 6.13
CA THR A 187 -8.83 -16.84 6.57
C THR A 187 -7.96 -15.59 6.30
N SER A 188 -6.69 -15.79 5.95
CA SER A 188 -5.74 -14.72 5.64
C SER A 188 -5.11 -14.97 4.28
N PRO A 189 -5.11 -13.96 3.40
CA PRO A 189 -4.60 -14.09 2.04
C PRO A 189 -3.08 -13.97 1.95
N GLY A 190 -2.52 -14.49 0.84
CA GLY A 190 -1.21 -14.08 0.37
C GLY A 190 -1.31 -12.95 -0.64
N ALA A 191 -0.27 -12.14 -0.72
CA ALA A 191 -0.27 -10.85 -1.41
C ALA A 191 0.73 -10.77 -2.57
N MET A 192 0.29 -10.17 -3.68
CA MET A 192 1.16 -9.51 -4.64
C MET A 192 1.28 -8.04 -4.24
N LEU A 193 2.43 -7.65 -3.70
CA LEU A 193 2.72 -6.28 -3.29
C LEU A 193 3.68 -5.64 -4.30
N VAL A 194 3.27 -4.53 -4.89
CA VAL A 194 4.08 -3.75 -5.82
C VAL A 194 4.36 -2.39 -5.20
N ASP A 195 5.63 -2.10 -4.91
CA ASP A 195 6.06 -0.85 -4.28
C ASP A 195 6.99 -0.08 -5.23
N ASP A 196 6.62 1.17 -5.54
CA ASP A 196 7.37 2.10 -6.38
C ASP A 196 7.96 1.41 -7.64
N ILE A 197 7.09 0.94 -8.56
CA ILE A 197 7.46 0.15 -9.75
C ILE A 197 8.23 0.96 -10.80
N LEU A 198 8.23 2.29 -10.72
CA LEU A 198 9.03 3.19 -11.52
C LEU A 198 9.95 4.02 -10.62
N LYS A 199 11.22 4.16 -11.02
CA LYS A 199 12.20 4.95 -10.27
C LYS A 199 11.95 6.46 -10.39
N ASN A 200 11.52 6.90 -11.57
CA ASN A 200 11.24 8.30 -11.87
C ASN A 200 10.46 8.45 -13.19
N GLY A 201 9.97 9.65 -13.47
CA GLY A 201 9.19 9.94 -14.68
C GLY A 201 9.96 9.86 -16.00
N SER A 202 11.31 9.76 -16.00
CA SER A 202 12.10 9.60 -17.23
C SER A 202 12.13 8.15 -17.74
N GLN A 203 11.61 7.18 -16.96
CA GLN A 203 11.56 5.78 -17.33
C GLN A 203 10.36 5.45 -18.26
N VAL A 204 10.19 6.23 -19.32
CA VAL A 204 9.09 6.04 -20.29
C VAL A 204 9.12 4.66 -20.93
N ALA A 205 10.31 4.15 -21.27
CA ALA A 205 10.45 2.80 -21.84
C ALA A 205 10.03 1.71 -20.85
N ALA A 206 10.42 1.83 -19.57
CA ALA A 206 9.99 0.90 -18.52
C ALA A 206 8.47 0.97 -18.32
N ALA A 207 7.89 2.18 -18.29
CA ALA A 207 6.45 2.37 -18.18
C ALA A 207 5.68 1.71 -19.34
N LYS A 208 6.20 1.78 -20.58
CA LYS A 208 5.60 1.11 -21.76
C LYS A 208 5.63 -0.41 -21.66
N ALA A 209 6.54 -1.01 -20.90
CA ALA A 209 6.60 -2.46 -20.70
C ALA A 209 5.68 -2.97 -19.58
N LEU A 210 5.18 -2.08 -18.71
CA LEU A 210 4.34 -2.46 -17.56
C LEU A 210 3.03 -3.17 -17.94
N PRO A 211 2.30 -2.79 -19.01
CA PRO A 211 1.07 -3.49 -19.38
C PRO A 211 1.31 -4.97 -19.68
N GLY A 212 2.36 -5.30 -20.45
CA GLY A 212 2.74 -6.68 -20.75
C GLY A 212 3.16 -7.43 -19.48
N TRP A 213 4.08 -6.87 -18.71
CA TRP A 213 4.51 -7.49 -17.46
C TRP A 213 3.34 -7.72 -16.49
N TRP A 214 2.47 -6.71 -16.29
CA TRP A 214 1.32 -6.86 -15.40
C TRP A 214 0.31 -7.88 -15.93
N GLY A 215 -0.10 -7.77 -17.20
CA GLY A 215 -1.13 -8.60 -17.81
C GLY A 215 -0.71 -10.07 -17.97
N GLU A 216 0.53 -10.30 -18.42
CA GLU A 216 0.99 -11.64 -18.78
C GLU A 216 1.68 -12.37 -17.62
N GLU A 217 2.38 -11.63 -16.74
CA GLU A 217 3.18 -12.22 -15.67
C GLU A 217 2.58 -11.99 -14.28
N ALA A 218 2.56 -10.73 -13.79
CA ALA A 218 2.25 -10.44 -12.41
C ALA A 218 0.79 -10.76 -12.02
N SER A 219 -0.18 -10.32 -12.84
CA SER A 219 -1.60 -10.48 -12.52
C SER A 219 -2.06 -11.93 -12.57
N THR A 220 -1.35 -12.80 -13.29
CA THR A 220 -1.66 -14.22 -13.43
C THR A 220 -1.15 -15.08 -12.26
N ARG A 221 -0.24 -14.56 -11.43
CA ARG A 221 0.40 -15.27 -10.31
C ARG A 221 -0.46 -15.25 -9.06
N LYS A 222 -1.60 -15.94 -9.13
CA LYS A 222 -2.61 -16.01 -8.05
C LYS A 222 -3.00 -17.45 -7.77
N THR A 223 -3.11 -17.79 -6.48
CA THR A 223 -3.70 -19.06 -6.00
C THR A 223 -5.00 -18.75 -5.23
N ASN A 224 -5.45 -19.63 -4.36
CA ASN A 224 -6.58 -19.35 -3.49
C ASN A 224 -6.26 -18.20 -2.52
N GLN A 225 -7.27 -17.44 -2.12
CA GLN A 225 -7.15 -16.37 -1.12
C GLN A 225 -5.98 -15.41 -1.43
N TRP A 226 -5.98 -14.85 -2.62
CA TRP A 226 -5.01 -13.87 -3.08
C TRP A 226 -5.51 -12.43 -2.89
N ILE A 227 -4.57 -11.51 -2.72
CA ILE A 227 -4.80 -10.06 -2.81
C ILE A 227 -3.70 -9.40 -3.65
N GLN A 228 -3.99 -8.23 -4.18
CA GLN A 228 -3.05 -7.38 -4.90
C GLN A 228 -3.05 -5.98 -4.29
N CYS A 229 -1.85 -5.44 -4.05
CA CYS A 229 -1.69 -4.10 -3.54
C CYS A 229 -0.60 -3.37 -4.34
N VAL A 230 -0.98 -2.28 -5.00
CA VAL A 230 -0.07 -1.41 -5.74
C VAL A 230 0.12 -0.13 -4.94
N ILE A 231 1.34 0.08 -4.49
CA ILE A 231 1.72 1.18 -3.60
C ILE A 231 2.77 2.00 -4.31
N GLY A 232 2.66 3.31 -4.27
CA GLY A 232 3.70 4.11 -4.87
C GLY A 232 3.34 5.57 -5.01
N THR A 233 4.31 6.25 -5.61
CA THR A 233 4.18 7.63 -6.05
C THR A 233 3.82 7.63 -7.53
N ARG A 234 2.85 8.43 -7.94
CA ARG A 234 2.49 8.59 -9.36
C ARG A 234 3.60 9.34 -10.10
N TRP A 235 3.96 8.87 -11.28
CA TRP A 235 4.95 9.52 -12.12
C TRP A 235 4.40 9.92 -13.48
N LEU A 236 3.59 9.04 -14.07
CA LEU A 236 3.07 9.18 -15.43
C LEU A 236 1.58 8.81 -15.44
N MET A 237 0.82 9.32 -16.40
CA MET A 237 -0.59 8.92 -16.58
C MET A 237 -0.72 7.41 -16.79
N HIS A 238 0.21 6.82 -17.57
CA HIS A 238 0.28 5.40 -17.87
C HIS A 238 1.33 4.66 -17.03
N ASP A 239 1.50 5.05 -15.77
CA ASP A 239 2.18 4.22 -14.78
C ASP A 239 1.27 3.06 -14.35
N LEU A 240 1.76 2.15 -13.50
CA LEU A 240 0.99 0.97 -13.14
C LEU A 240 -0.37 1.31 -12.52
N HIS A 241 -0.46 2.36 -11.69
CA HIS A 241 -1.74 2.81 -11.13
C HIS A 241 -2.74 3.17 -12.25
N GLY A 242 -2.31 3.97 -13.23
CA GLY A 242 -3.15 4.36 -14.36
C GLY A 242 -3.57 3.16 -15.22
N ILE A 243 -2.64 2.24 -15.50
CA ILE A 243 -2.90 1.02 -16.29
C ILE A 243 -3.97 0.15 -15.62
N VAL A 244 -3.82 -0.17 -14.34
CA VAL A 244 -4.74 -1.08 -13.66
C VAL A 244 -6.12 -0.43 -13.42
N LEU A 245 -6.17 0.87 -13.17
CA LEU A 245 -7.44 1.61 -13.07
C LEU A 245 -8.17 1.68 -14.41
N GLN A 246 -7.45 1.89 -15.50
CA GLN A 246 -8.03 1.90 -16.84
C GLN A 246 -8.58 0.54 -17.26
N ASN A 247 -7.88 -0.55 -16.92
CA ASN A 247 -8.24 -1.89 -17.33
C ASN A 247 -9.34 -2.52 -16.49
N ASP A 248 -9.24 -2.38 -15.17
CA ASP A 248 -10.08 -3.10 -14.21
C ASP A 248 -11.11 -2.21 -13.51
N GLY A 249 -10.98 -0.88 -13.59
CA GLY A 249 -11.87 0.10 -12.97
C GLY A 249 -11.76 0.19 -11.44
N ILE A 250 -12.61 1.03 -10.88
CA ILE A 250 -12.74 1.24 -9.43
C ILE A 250 -13.59 0.13 -8.82
N TYR A 251 -13.24 -0.26 -7.60
CA TYR A 251 -14.00 -1.22 -6.82
C TYR A 251 -15.40 -0.70 -6.50
N ASP A 252 -16.38 -1.50 -6.79
CA ASP A 252 -17.75 -1.38 -6.32
C ASP A 252 -18.24 -2.76 -5.86
N PRO A 253 -18.84 -2.90 -4.67
CA PRO A 253 -19.23 -4.19 -4.15
C PRO A 253 -20.32 -4.90 -4.98
N GLU A 254 -21.13 -4.17 -5.72
CA GLU A 254 -22.24 -4.69 -6.53
C GLU A 254 -21.88 -4.76 -8.02
N GLU A 255 -21.32 -3.69 -8.57
CA GLU A 255 -21.08 -3.56 -10.01
C GLU A 255 -19.70 -4.04 -10.44
N ASN A 256 -18.67 -3.85 -9.59
CA ASN A 256 -17.28 -4.20 -9.90
C ASN A 256 -16.52 -4.76 -8.69
N PRO A 257 -16.87 -5.94 -8.17
CA PRO A 257 -16.26 -6.51 -6.95
C PRO A 257 -14.79 -6.89 -7.12
N LEU A 258 -14.28 -6.96 -8.35
CA LEU A 258 -12.88 -7.19 -8.68
C LEU A 258 -12.13 -5.92 -9.12
N GLY A 259 -12.75 -4.77 -9.06
CA GLY A 259 -12.12 -3.47 -9.29
C GLY A 259 -11.10 -3.12 -8.21
N TRP A 260 -10.44 -2.01 -8.39
CA TRP A 260 -9.42 -1.51 -7.46
C TRP A 260 -10.02 -0.51 -6.48
N ARG A 261 -9.90 -0.78 -5.18
CA ARG A 261 -10.06 0.28 -4.21
C ARG A 261 -8.88 1.26 -4.36
N TYR A 262 -9.18 2.50 -4.67
CA TYR A 262 -8.18 3.54 -4.92
C TYR A 262 -8.16 4.55 -3.77
N LEU A 263 -7.03 4.65 -3.09
CA LEU A 263 -6.75 5.66 -2.08
C LEU A 263 -5.66 6.58 -2.60
N ASN A 264 -5.99 7.85 -2.76
CA ASN A 264 -5.06 8.91 -3.10
C ASN A 264 -5.10 10.00 -2.03
N PHE A 265 -3.96 10.29 -1.42
CA PHE A 265 -3.84 11.35 -0.43
C PHE A 265 -3.01 12.48 -1.01
N GLU A 266 -3.71 13.51 -1.51
CA GLU A 266 -3.06 14.74 -1.98
C GLU A 266 -2.27 15.39 -0.85
N ALA A 267 -1.01 15.79 -1.12
CA ALA A 267 -0.19 16.45 -0.10
C ALA A 267 -0.80 17.80 0.33
N ILE A 268 -1.42 18.52 -0.61
CA ILE A 268 -2.21 19.73 -0.39
C ILE A 268 -3.61 19.46 -0.93
N CYS A 269 -4.63 19.60 -0.14
CA CYS A 269 -6.00 19.42 -0.60
C CYS A 269 -6.34 20.45 -1.69
N GLU A 270 -6.59 19.98 -2.91
CA GLU A 270 -7.05 20.80 -4.02
C GLU A 270 -8.56 20.67 -4.22
N ASN A 271 -9.14 19.53 -3.84
CA ASN A 271 -10.54 19.16 -4.10
C ASN A 271 -11.23 18.65 -2.82
N PRO A 272 -11.76 19.54 -1.96
CA PRO A 272 -12.40 19.16 -0.69
C PRO A 272 -13.54 18.15 -0.82
N SER A 273 -14.32 18.21 -1.92
CA SER A 273 -15.48 17.35 -2.12
C SER A 273 -15.13 15.87 -2.36
N SER A 274 -13.89 15.56 -2.73
CA SER A 274 -13.39 14.20 -2.96
C SER A 274 -12.24 13.81 -2.02
N ASP A 275 -11.92 14.67 -1.05
CA ASP A 275 -10.81 14.41 -0.13
C ASP A 275 -11.22 13.42 0.98
N PRO A 276 -10.60 12.24 1.08
CA PRO A 276 -10.93 11.27 2.11
C PRO A 276 -10.66 11.77 3.53
N LEU A 277 -9.83 12.82 3.68
CA LEU A 277 -9.51 13.44 4.97
C LEU A 277 -10.46 14.59 5.33
N MET A 278 -11.41 14.93 4.43
CA MET A 278 -12.37 16.02 4.62
C MET A 278 -11.71 17.36 4.94
N ARG A 279 -10.55 17.62 4.34
CA ARG A 279 -9.77 18.85 4.53
C ARG A 279 -10.37 20.01 3.74
N GLU A 280 -10.12 21.20 4.24
CA GLU A 280 -10.34 22.40 3.46
C GLU A 280 -9.26 22.55 2.37
N LYS A 281 -9.62 23.32 1.33
CA LYS A 281 -8.69 23.60 0.25
C LYS A 281 -7.41 24.30 0.77
N GLY A 282 -6.27 23.75 0.43
CA GLY A 282 -4.98 24.28 0.84
C GLY A 282 -4.39 23.63 2.08
N GLU A 283 -5.10 22.73 2.76
CA GLU A 283 -4.58 22.02 3.94
C GLU A 283 -3.68 20.85 3.56
N SER A 284 -2.68 20.61 4.43
CA SER A 284 -1.75 19.49 4.29
C SER A 284 -2.37 18.18 4.79
N HIS A 285 -2.01 17.03 4.16
CA HIS A 285 -2.41 15.71 4.66
C HIS A 285 -1.66 15.30 5.95
N TRP A 286 -0.54 15.94 6.24
CA TRP A 286 0.28 15.65 7.43
C TRP A 286 0.84 16.94 8.04
N PRO A 287 -0.01 17.78 8.66
CA PRO A 287 0.38 19.11 9.13
C PRO A 287 1.39 19.07 10.29
N SER A 288 1.41 18.01 11.11
CA SER A 288 2.34 17.85 12.23
C SER A 288 3.79 17.53 11.78
N ASN A 289 3.97 17.07 10.51
CA ASN A 289 5.29 16.74 10.00
C ASN A 289 5.90 17.94 9.25
N PRO A 290 7.08 18.44 9.67
CA PRO A 290 7.69 19.64 9.09
C PRO A 290 7.89 19.57 7.57
N ILE A 291 8.19 18.39 6.99
CA ILE A 291 8.38 18.25 5.54
C ILE A 291 7.07 18.39 4.73
N PHE A 292 5.93 18.22 5.37
CA PHE A 292 4.61 18.40 4.79
C PHE A 292 3.92 19.70 5.24
N ALA A 293 4.61 20.57 5.98
CA ALA A 293 4.11 21.91 6.25
C ALA A 293 3.90 22.67 4.94
N ILE A 294 2.81 23.43 4.84
CA ILE A 294 2.42 24.14 3.59
C ILE A 294 3.55 24.97 2.99
N PRO A 295 4.33 25.78 3.76
CA PRO A 295 5.45 26.51 3.18
C PRO A 295 6.49 25.61 2.51
N MET A 296 6.77 24.44 3.09
CA MET A 296 7.73 23.47 2.53
C MET A 296 7.19 22.81 1.27
N LEU A 297 5.92 22.45 1.26
CA LEU A 297 5.26 21.89 0.06
C LEU A 297 5.22 22.89 -1.09
N LEU A 298 4.94 24.17 -0.80
CA LEU A 298 4.96 25.24 -1.81
C LEU A 298 6.38 25.51 -2.34
N ALA A 299 7.40 25.49 -1.48
CA ALA A 299 8.80 25.58 -1.91
C ALA A 299 9.16 24.38 -2.80
N GLN A 300 8.75 23.17 -2.45
CA GLN A 300 8.96 21.98 -3.26
C GLN A 300 8.24 22.08 -4.63
N LYS A 301 7.00 22.57 -4.65
CA LYS A 301 6.24 22.84 -5.90
C LYS A 301 6.97 23.83 -6.81
N LYS A 302 7.56 24.87 -6.24
CA LYS A 302 8.36 25.86 -6.98
C LYS A 302 9.63 25.24 -7.58
N THR A 303 10.32 24.38 -6.80
CA THR A 303 11.58 23.75 -7.21
C THR A 303 11.40 22.74 -8.33
N MET A 304 10.39 21.87 -8.24
CA MET A 304 10.20 20.78 -9.22
C MET A 304 9.26 21.14 -10.38
N GLY A 305 8.51 22.23 -10.28
CA GLY A 305 7.50 22.64 -11.26
C GLY A 305 6.12 22.00 -11.03
N LYS A 306 5.08 22.62 -11.61
CA LYS A 306 3.68 22.27 -11.38
C LYS A 306 3.36 20.83 -11.76
N ASN A 307 3.77 20.38 -12.94
CA ASN A 307 3.41 19.06 -13.46
C ASN A 307 4.02 17.92 -12.64
N ARG A 308 5.29 18.05 -12.25
CA ARG A 308 5.94 17.06 -11.38
C ARG A 308 5.35 17.03 -9.97
N PHE A 309 5.01 18.21 -9.44
CA PHE A 309 4.33 18.27 -8.14
C PHE A 309 2.93 17.64 -8.19
N ALA A 310 2.16 17.92 -9.25
CA ALA A 310 0.87 17.31 -9.46
C ALA A 310 0.98 15.77 -9.51
N ALA A 311 1.96 15.24 -10.20
CA ALA A 311 2.18 13.80 -10.23
C ALA A 311 2.59 13.23 -8.86
N LEU A 312 3.72 13.70 -8.30
CA LEU A 312 4.34 13.08 -7.13
C LEU A 312 3.65 13.38 -5.80
N TYR A 313 3.14 14.61 -5.65
CA TYR A 313 2.59 15.07 -4.37
C TYR A 313 1.06 15.10 -4.34
N GLN A 314 0.42 15.18 -5.52
CA GLN A 314 -1.05 15.19 -5.60
C GLN A 314 -1.62 13.88 -6.18
N GLY A 315 -0.74 12.96 -6.64
CA GLY A 315 -1.17 11.71 -7.26
C GLY A 315 -1.92 11.90 -8.58
N ASN A 316 -1.77 13.08 -9.21
CA ASN A 316 -2.47 13.48 -10.42
C ASN A 316 -1.46 13.85 -11.54
N PRO A 317 -0.86 12.86 -12.21
CA PRO A 317 0.03 13.11 -13.34
C PRO A 317 -0.74 13.72 -14.51
N VAL A 318 -0.19 14.77 -15.09
CA VAL A 318 -0.74 15.45 -16.28
C VAL A 318 0.08 15.06 -17.50
N PRO A 319 -0.51 15.08 -18.74
CA PRO A 319 0.24 14.86 -19.97
C PRO A 319 1.35 15.90 -20.11
N ASP A 320 2.52 15.49 -20.60
CA ASP A 320 3.52 16.46 -21.04
C ASP A 320 2.95 17.25 -22.22
N GLU A 321 3.08 18.57 -22.18
CA GLU A 321 2.54 19.48 -23.23
C GLU A 321 3.03 19.11 -24.64
N GLY A 322 4.17 18.41 -24.77
CA GLY A 322 4.69 17.89 -26.04
C GLY A 322 3.95 16.66 -26.59
N SER A 323 3.19 15.92 -25.77
CA SER A 323 2.48 14.73 -26.25
C SER A 323 1.14 15.05 -26.94
N ILE A 324 0.57 16.22 -26.69
CA ILE A 324 -0.67 16.70 -27.33
C ILE A 324 -0.41 17.03 -28.81
N LEU A 325 0.76 17.62 -29.11
CA LEU A 325 1.16 17.94 -30.50
C LEU A 325 1.40 16.69 -31.36
N SER A 326 1.86 15.59 -30.78
CA SER A 326 2.07 14.34 -31.52
C SER A 326 0.76 13.64 -31.90
N LEU A 327 -0.32 13.82 -31.12
CA LEU A 327 -1.64 13.26 -31.42
C LEU A 327 -2.37 14.07 -32.52
N ILE A 328 -2.10 15.36 -32.64
CA ILE A 328 -2.71 16.21 -33.68
C ILE A 328 -2.09 15.89 -35.06
N HIS A 329 -0.80 15.52 -35.14
CA HIS A 329 -0.15 15.13 -36.39
C HIS A 329 -0.54 13.75 -36.94
N ILE A 330 -1.19 12.90 -36.14
CA ILE A 330 -1.65 11.57 -36.61
C ILE A 330 -3.03 11.64 -37.27
N SER A 331 -3.75 12.75 -37.17
CA SER A 331 -5.14 12.89 -37.66
C SER A 331 -5.30 13.70 -38.95
N GLU A 332 -4.24 14.10 -39.63
CA GLU A 332 -4.37 14.71 -40.97
C GLU A 332 -4.47 13.59 -42.05
N PRO A 333 -5.60 13.47 -42.75
CA PRO A 333 -5.70 12.57 -43.87
C PRO A 333 -4.88 13.14 -45.05
N THR A 334 -3.93 12.35 -45.52
CA THR A 334 -3.24 12.60 -46.78
C THR A 334 -4.26 12.84 -47.91
N ARG A 335 -4.43 14.06 -48.36
CA ARG A 335 -5.12 14.35 -49.62
C ARG A 335 -4.28 13.80 -50.74
N HIS A 336 -4.75 12.73 -51.37
CA HIS A 336 -4.31 12.33 -52.70
C HIS A 336 -4.82 13.39 -53.68
N ASN A 337 -3.91 14.13 -54.27
CA ASN A 337 -4.18 14.87 -55.50
C ASN A 337 -4.10 13.86 -56.64
N SER A 338 -5.23 13.69 -57.31
CA SER A 338 -5.36 13.10 -58.66
C SER A 338 -4.94 14.14 -59.73
#